data_99ab0937d4e3f3c499b95c61ad060871
#
_entry.id   99ab0937d4e3f3c499b95c61ad060871
#
_cell.length_a   1.000
_cell.length_b   1.000
_cell.length_c   1.000
_cell.angle_alpha   90.00
_cell.angle_beta   90.00
_cell.angle_gamma   90.00
#
_symmetry.space_group_name_H-M   'P 1'
#
loop_
_entity.id
_entity.type
_entity.pdbx_description
1 polymer ?
#
loop_
_entity_poly.entity_id
_entity_poly.type
_entity_poly.pdbx_seq_one_letter_code
_entity_poly.pdbx_strand_id
1 'polypeptide(L)'
;MSNKWKISDFVLIGLLAAVHAAVIYGVGMLTAVMIPVMHVFAASITALIMGSIVLFVVKKIEHFGAMTLLVSLGTALFTLTGMGSITILIFVIVVSLIADIIVFKTNFKTIAIGIGYGFTQAAYFFGGCFPFTSKIGRASCRERV
;
A
#
# COMPACT_ATOMS: atom_id res chain seq x y z
N MET A 1 -21.68 8.64 19.61
CA MET A 1 -22.16 7.52 18.76
C MET A 1 -21.16 6.38 18.93
N SER A 2 -21.62 5.23 19.45
CA SER A 2 -20.76 4.05 19.63
C SER A 2 -20.53 3.41 18.25
N ASN A 3 -19.42 3.80 17.62
CA ASN A 3 -19.06 3.29 16.32
C ASN A 3 -18.34 1.94 16.51
N LYS A 4 -19.11 0.86 16.67
CA LYS A 4 -18.58 -0.49 16.83
C LYS A 4 -18.35 -1.10 15.44
N TRP A 5 -17.19 -1.75 15.25
CA TRP A 5 -16.91 -2.53 14.07
C TRP A 5 -18.00 -3.56 13.81
N LYS A 6 -18.50 -3.61 12.58
CA LYS A 6 -19.48 -4.61 12.14
C LYS A 6 -18.77 -5.69 11.34
N ILE A 7 -19.29 -6.91 11.38
CA ILE A 7 -18.75 -8.03 10.58
C ILE A 7 -18.75 -7.67 9.08
N SER A 8 -19.76 -6.93 8.62
CA SER A 8 -19.84 -6.42 7.25
C SER A 8 -18.65 -5.55 6.85
N ASP A 9 -18.06 -4.80 7.79
CA ASP A 9 -16.93 -3.91 7.51
C ASP A 9 -15.66 -4.73 7.26
N PHE A 10 -15.45 -5.80 8.04
CA PHE A 10 -14.34 -6.73 7.84
C PHE A 10 -14.46 -7.51 6.52
N VAL A 11 -15.67 -7.95 6.17
CA VAL A 11 -15.94 -8.61 4.89
C VAL A 11 -15.66 -7.66 3.72
N LEU A 12 -16.09 -6.42 3.82
CA LEU A 12 -15.85 -5.40 2.80
C LEU A 12 -14.34 -5.09 2.65
N ILE A 13 -13.63 -4.93 3.77
CA ILE A 13 -12.17 -4.71 3.76
C ILE A 13 -11.45 -5.90 3.15
N GLY A 14 -11.81 -7.13 3.54
CA GLY A 14 -11.18 -8.36 3.03
C GLY A 14 -11.38 -8.52 1.51
N LEU A 15 -12.60 -8.30 1.04
CA LEU A 15 -12.91 -8.37 -0.40
C LEU A 15 -12.11 -7.33 -1.20
N LEU A 16 -12.08 -6.09 -0.71
CA LEU A 16 -11.38 -5.02 -1.41
C LEU A 16 -9.86 -5.11 -1.27
N ALA A 17 -9.34 -5.70 -0.20
CA ALA A 17 -7.92 -6.03 -0.07
C ALA A 17 -7.51 -7.09 -1.10
N ALA A 18 -8.37 -8.08 -1.38
CA ALA A 18 -8.13 -9.05 -2.45
C ALA A 18 -8.12 -8.38 -3.84
N VAL A 19 -9.06 -7.47 -4.11
CA VAL A 19 -9.07 -6.68 -5.35
C VAL A 19 -7.81 -5.82 -5.44
N HIS A 20 -7.40 -5.17 -4.35
CA HIS A 20 -6.17 -4.37 -4.28
C HIS A 20 -4.93 -5.21 -4.61
N ALA A 21 -4.81 -6.40 -4.01
CA ALA A 21 -3.73 -7.32 -4.31
C ALA A 21 -3.72 -7.75 -5.78
N ALA A 22 -4.88 -8.05 -6.36
CA ALA A 22 -5.01 -8.42 -7.77
C ALA A 22 -4.59 -7.28 -8.71
N VAL A 23 -4.96 -6.03 -8.39
CA VAL A 23 -4.54 -4.84 -9.16
C VAL A 23 -3.03 -4.62 -9.07
N ILE A 24 -2.44 -4.71 -7.86
CA ILE A 24 -0.99 -4.59 -7.69
C ILE A 24 -0.27 -5.67 -8.50
N TYR A 25 -0.74 -6.90 -8.44
CA TYR A 25 -0.16 -8.03 -9.18
C TYR A 25 -0.27 -7.81 -10.69
N GLY A 26 -1.45 -7.45 -11.20
CA GLY A 26 -1.68 -7.20 -12.62
C GLY A 26 -0.85 -6.05 -13.17
N VAL A 27 -0.82 -4.92 -12.46
CA VAL A 27 0.00 -3.74 -12.84
C VAL A 27 1.49 -4.08 -12.77
N GLY A 28 1.92 -4.80 -11.71
CA GLY A 28 3.30 -5.24 -11.55
C GLY A 28 3.77 -6.14 -12.68
N MET A 29 2.95 -7.12 -13.08
CA MET A 29 3.25 -8.02 -14.20
C MET A 29 3.33 -7.26 -15.53
N LEU A 30 2.35 -6.40 -15.83
CA LEU A 30 2.34 -5.62 -17.07
C LEU A 30 3.57 -4.70 -17.17
N THR A 31 3.92 -4.02 -16.09
CA THR A 31 5.06 -3.10 -16.09
C THR A 31 6.41 -3.82 -16.11
N ALA A 32 6.51 -5.01 -15.53
CA ALA A 32 7.74 -5.82 -15.57
C ALA A 32 8.06 -6.33 -16.98
N VAL A 33 7.02 -6.62 -17.78
CA VAL A 33 7.20 -7.12 -19.16
C VAL A 33 7.51 -5.99 -20.15
N MET A 34 6.92 -4.80 -19.93
CA MET A 34 7.03 -3.73 -20.93
C MET A 34 8.41 -3.05 -20.92
N ILE A 35 8.82 -2.46 -19.83
CA ILE A 35 10.13 -1.79 -19.72
C ILE A 35 10.45 -1.65 -18.19
N PRO A 36 11.70 -1.93 -17.75
CA PRO A 36 12.07 -1.81 -16.33
C PRO A 36 11.78 -0.43 -15.71
N VAL A 37 11.87 0.64 -16.50
CA VAL A 37 11.55 2.01 -16.07
C VAL A 37 10.05 2.17 -15.75
N MET A 38 9.17 1.48 -16.47
CA MET A 38 7.73 1.50 -16.22
C MET A 38 7.36 0.86 -14.86
N HIS A 39 8.17 -0.06 -14.38
CA HIS A 39 7.97 -0.68 -13.07
C HIS A 39 8.03 0.33 -11.91
N VAL A 40 8.83 1.40 -12.08
CA VAL A 40 8.88 2.53 -11.13
C VAL A 40 7.53 3.24 -11.00
N PHE A 41 6.77 3.31 -12.08
CA PHE A 41 5.46 3.94 -12.11
C PHE A 41 4.29 3.02 -11.68
N ALA A 42 4.56 1.74 -11.46
CA ALA A 42 3.53 0.76 -11.08
C ALA A 42 2.73 1.20 -9.84
N ALA A 43 3.40 1.74 -8.81
CA ALA A 43 2.75 2.25 -7.62
C ALA A 43 1.81 3.44 -7.92
N SER A 44 2.22 4.34 -8.80
CA SER A 44 1.40 5.49 -9.21
C SER A 44 0.19 5.06 -10.02
N ILE A 45 0.33 4.10 -10.92
CA ILE A 45 -0.78 3.53 -11.72
C ILE A 45 -1.77 2.82 -10.78
N THR A 46 -1.27 2.02 -9.84
CA THR A 46 -2.10 1.37 -8.82
C THR A 46 -2.83 2.40 -7.96
N ALA A 47 -2.15 3.48 -7.58
CA ALA A 47 -2.75 4.56 -6.78
C ALA A 47 -3.93 5.23 -7.51
N LEU A 48 -3.81 5.46 -8.81
CA LEU A 48 -4.89 6.06 -9.61
C LEU A 48 -6.10 5.12 -9.71
N ILE A 49 -5.87 3.83 -9.98
CA ILE A 49 -6.94 2.83 -10.14
C ILE A 49 -7.65 2.60 -8.80
N MET A 50 -6.89 2.38 -7.74
CA MET A 50 -7.42 2.00 -6.43
C MET A 50 -7.79 3.19 -5.54
N GLY A 51 -7.28 4.39 -5.83
CA GLY A 51 -7.47 5.56 -5.00
C GLY A 51 -8.95 5.89 -4.76
N SER A 52 -9.78 5.84 -5.79
CA SER A 52 -11.21 6.08 -5.69
C SER A 52 -11.92 5.03 -4.82
N ILE A 53 -11.53 3.76 -4.95
CA ILE A 53 -12.10 2.64 -4.20
C ILE A 53 -11.73 2.75 -2.72
N VAL A 54 -10.45 3.00 -2.43
CA VAL A 54 -9.94 3.17 -1.05
C VAL A 54 -10.64 4.36 -0.39
N LEU A 55 -10.78 5.46 -1.11
CA LEU A 55 -11.45 6.67 -0.62
C LEU A 55 -12.91 6.38 -0.25
N PHE A 56 -13.63 5.68 -1.12
CA PHE A 56 -15.02 5.27 -0.89
C PHE A 56 -15.15 4.39 0.36
N VAL A 57 -14.28 3.38 0.50
CA VAL A 57 -14.32 2.41 1.60
C VAL A 57 -14.00 3.06 2.93
N VAL A 58 -12.89 3.82 3.00
CA VAL A 58 -12.47 4.49 4.22
C VAL A 58 -13.53 5.49 4.69
N LYS A 59 -14.17 6.20 3.74
CA LYS A 59 -15.25 7.14 4.05
C LYS A 59 -16.56 6.44 4.45
N LYS A 60 -16.82 5.24 3.94
CA LYS A 60 -18.01 4.46 4.31
C LYS A 60 -17.88 3.83 5.69
N ILE A 61 -16.68 3.39 6.04
CA ILE A 61 -16.42 2.70 7.31
C ILE A 61 -16.19 3.70 8.45
N GLU A 62 -15.48 4.81 8.18
CA GLU A 62 -15.14 5.89 9.14
C GLU A 62 -14.57 5.39 10.47
N HIS A 63 -13.81 4.30 10.43
CA HIS A 63 -13.12 3.75 11.59
C HIS A 63 -11.61 3.94 11.49
N PHE A 64 -11.00 4.22 12.65
CA PHE A 64 -9.55 4.19 12.76
C PHE A 64 -9.00 2.82 12.38
N GLY A 65 -7.97 2.78 11.55
CA GLY A 65 -7.34 1.55 11.10
C GLY A 65 -7.92 0.95 9.81
N ALA A 66 -9.02 1.50 9.28
CA ALA A 66 -9.66 0.96 8.08
C ALA A 66 -8.73 0.98 6.86
N MET A 67 -7.98 2.07 6.66
CA MET A 67 -7.02 2.19 5.56
C MET A 67 -5.82 1.28 5.77
N THR A 68 -5.30 1.22 6.99
CA THR A 68 -4.18 0.33 7.35
C THR A 68 -4.54 -1.13 7.12
N LEU A 69 -5.71 -1.57 7.59
CA LEU A 69 -6.17 -2.95 7.39
C LEU A 69 -6.32 -3.29 5.91
N LEU A 70 -6.93 -2.40 5.12
CA LEU A 70 -7.16 -2.63 3.70
C LEU A 70 -5.84 -2.74 2.93
N VAL A 71 -4.94 -1.78 3.12
CA VAL A 71 -3.68 -1.72 2.35
C VAL A 71 -2.67 -2.76 2.83
N SER A 72 -2.55 -2.98 4.15
CA SER A 72 -1.64 -3.99 4.70
C SER A 72 -2.06 -5.41 4.34
N LEU A 73 -3.36 -5.71 4.39
CA LEU A 73 -3.87 -7.02 3.99
C LEU A 73 -3.67 -7.27 2.50
N GLY A 74 -3.93 -6.27 1.64
CA GLY A 74 -3.66 -6.35 0.21
C GLY A 74 -2.17 -6.56 -0.10
N THR A 75 -1.29 -5.83 0.60
CA THR A 75 0.16 -6.00 0.45
C THR A 75 0.65 -7.34 0.99
N ALA A 76 0.06 -7.84 2.08
CA ALA A 76 0.37 -9.16 2.62
C ALA A 76 0.02 -10.26 1.63
N LEU A 77 -1.18 -10.20 1.02
CA LEU A 77 -1.58 -11.13 -0.04
C LEU A 77 -0.62 -11.07 -1.23
N PHE A 78 -0.22 -9.88 -1.66
CA PHE A 78 0.78 -9.70 -2.72
C PHE A 78 2.14 -10.30 -2.33
N THR A 79 2.57 -10.14 -1.08
CA THR A 79 3.84 -10.72 -0.59
C THR A 79 3.79 -12.25 -0.57
N LEU A 80 2.63 -12.84 -0.25
CA LEU A 80 2.43 -14.29 -0.27
C LEU A 80 2.55 -14.89 -1.68
N THR A 81 2.29 -14.12 -2.74
CA THR A 81 2.53 -14.59 -4.12
C THR A 81 4.02 -14.68 -4.50
N GLY A 82 4.92 -14.29 -3.59
CA GLY A 82 6.37 -14.32 -3.81
C GLY A 82 6.91 -13.11 -4.59
N MET A 83 6.06 -12.19 -5.04
CA MET A 83 6.48 -10.98 -5.77
C MET A 83 6.75 -9.78 -4.86
N GLY A 84 6.19 -9.78 -3.65
CA GLY A 84 6.44 -8.76 -2.63
C GLY A 84 7.62 -9.11 -1.72
N SER A 85 8.15 -8.12 -1.01
CA SER A 85 9.15 -8.33 0.05
C SER A 85 8.58 -7.99 1.42
N ILE A 86 9.07 -8.66 2.45
CA ILE A 86 8.72 -8.35 3.85
C ILE A 86 9.05 -6.89 4.18
N THR A 87 10.10 -6.35 3.58
CA THR A 87 10.49 -4.94 3.75
C THR A 87 9.37 -4.00 3.27
N ILE A 88 8.78 -4.26 2.10
CA ILE A 88 7.64 -3.48 1.58
C ILE A 88 6.48 -3.52 2.57
N LEU A 89 6.15 -4.73 3.07
CA LEU A 89 5.04 -4.92 4.01
C LEU A 89 5.23 -4.08 5.29
N ILE A 90 6.44 -4.09 5.88
CA ILE A 90 6.74 -3.31 7.09
C ILE A 90 6.60 -1.81 6.81
N PHE A 91 7.19 -1.30 5.71
CA PHE A 91 7.07 0.12 5.35
C PHE A 91 5.61 0.54 5.15
N VAL A 92 4.84 -0.26 4.45
CA VAL A 92 3.43 0.01 4.18
C VAL A 92 2.61 0.02 5.48
N ILE A 93 2.83 -0.92 6.40
CA ILE A 93 2.12 -0.94 7.69
C ILE A 93 2.45 0.33 8.50
N VAL A 94 3.71 0.69 8.63
CA VAL A 94 4.12 1.86 9.42
C VAL A 94 3.53 3.15 8.84
N VAL A 95 3.66 3.36 7.52
CA VAL A 95 3.18 4.59 6.88
C VAL A 95 1.67 4.65 6.83
N SER A 96 0.98 3.53 6.63
CA SER A 96 -0.49 3.51 6.64
C SER A 96 -1.07 3.77 8.03
N LEU A 97 -0.40 3.32 9.11
CA LEU A 97 -0.80 3.68 10.48
C LEU A 97 -0.67 5.18 10.73
N ILE A 98 0.43 5.80 10.27
CA ILE A 98 0.61 7.26 10.38
C ILE A 98 -0.49 7.98 9.57
N ALA A 99 -0.78 7.50 8.37
CA ALA A 99 -1.84 8.06 7.53
C ALA A 99 -3.22 7.94 8.18
N ASP A 100 -3.54 6.79 8.80
CA ASP A 100 -4.80 6.62 9.54
C ASP A 100 -4.94 7.57 10.73
N ILE A 101 -3.85 7.87 11.46
CA ILE A 101 -3.86 8.86 12.53
C ILE A 101 -4.21 10.25 11.98
N ILE A 102 -3.65 10.64 10.83
CA ILE A 102 -3.94 11.92 10.19
C ILE A 102 -5.39 11.96 9.71
N VAL A 103 -5.86 10.91 9.06
CA VAL A 103 -7.24 10.78 8.56
C VAL A 103 -8.24 10.86 9.72
N PHE A 104 -7.98 10.17 10.81
CA PHE A 104 -8.82 10.21 12.01
C PHE A 104 -8.87 11.61 12.64
N LYS A 105 -7.72 12.29 12.79
CA LYS A 105 -7.65 13.67 13.33
C LYS A 105 -8.34 14.70 12.43
N THR A 106 -8.44 14.43 11.14
CA THR A 106 -9.10 15.33 10.17
C THR A 106 -10.58 14.98 9.94
N ASN A 107 -11.17 14.11 10.78
CA ASN A 107 -12.56 13.65 10.66
C ASN A 107 -12.88 13.08 9.27
N PHE A 108 -12.02 12.21 8.75
CA PHE A 108 -12.20 11.50 7.48
C PHE A 108 -12.48 12.42 6.28
N LYS A 109 -11.84 13.60 6.25
CA LYS A 109 -11.92 14.49 5.08
C LYS A 109 -11.36 13.78 3.85
N THR A 110 -12.06 13.90 2.73
CA THR A 110 -11.70 13.27 1.44
C THR A 110 -10.25 13.54 1.03
N ILE A 111 -9.80 14.81 1.18
CA ILE A 111 -8.43 15.21 0.86
C ILE A 111 -7.41 14.50 1.76
N ALA A 112 -7.70 14.36 3.06
CA ALA A 112 -6.80 13.70 3.99
C ALA A 112 -6.66 12.19 3.68
N ILE A 113 -7.76 11.53 3.29
CA ILE A 113 -7.74 10.13 2.86
C ILE A 113 -6.89 9.98 1.59
N GLY A 114 -7.09 10.86 0.60
CA GLY A 114 -6.34 10.84 -0.66
C GLY A 114 -4.83 11.06 -0.44
N ILE A 115 -4.45 12.04 0.38
CA ILE A 115 -3.05 12.31 0.75
C ILE A 115 -2.47 11.12 1.52
N GLY A 116 -3.19 10.60 2.52
CA GLY A 116 -2.75 9.45 3.31
C GLY A 116 -2.50 8.21 2.44
N TYR A 117 -3.41 7.93 1.51
CA TYR A 117 -3.23 6.83 0.56
C TYR A 117 -2.06 7.07 -0.39
N GLY A 118 -1.85 8.30 -0.86
CA GLY A 118 -0.68 8.68 -1.67
C GLY A 118 0.64 8.44 -0.94
N PHE A 119 0.73 8.80 0.36
CA PHE A 119 1.89 8.48 1.19
C PHE A 119 2.11 6.97 1.34
N THR A 120 1.05 6.20 1.47
CA THR A 120 1.14 4.73 1.56
C THR A 120 1.69 4.12 0.27
N GLN A 121 1.28 4.65 -0.88
CA GLN A 121 1.81 4.21 -2.18
C GLN A 121 3.28 4.64 -2.38
N ALA A 122 3.67 5.82 -1.90
CA ALA A 122 5.08 6.23 -1.88
C ALA A 122 5.92 5.28 -1.01
N ALA A 123 5.42 4.87 0.16
CA ALA A 123 6.08 3.88 1.01
C ALA A 123 6.25 2.53 0.32
N TYR A 124 5.27 2.10 -0.46
CA TYR A 124 5.37 0.91 -1.29
C TYR A 124 6.53 1.00 -2.28
N PHE A 125 6.67 2.14 -2.95
CA PHE A 125 7.78 2.41 -3.85
C PHE A 125 9.14 2.38 -3.14
N PHE A 126 9.28 3.12 -2.03
CA PHE A 126 10.54 3.14 -1.25
C PHE A 126 10.89 1.78 -0.69
N GLY A 127 9.92 1.03 -0.18
CA GLY A 127 10.12 -0.33 0.32
C GLY A 127 10.60 -1.30 -0.77
N GLY A 128 10.16 -1.10 -2.01
CA GLY A 128 10.62 -1.86 -3.18
C GLY A 128 12.05 -1.50 -3.61
N CYS A 129 12.44 -0.24 -3.52
CA CYS A 129 13.78 0.23 -3.90
C CYS A 129 14.85 -0.10 -2.84
N PHE A 130 14.48 -0.19 -1.56
CA PHE A 130 15.42 -0.39 -0.45
C PHE A 130 16.31 -1.64 -0.57
N PRO A 131 15.83 -2.83 -0.99
CA PRO A 131 16.70 -4.01 -1.17
C PRO A 131 17.75 -3.82 -2.26
N PHE A 132 17.48 -3.02 -3.29
CA PHE A 132 18.44 -2.73 -4.36
C PHE A 132 19.57 -1.85 -3.88
N THR A 133 19.28 -0.78 -3.14
CA THR A 133 20.32 0.12 -2.61
C THR A 133 21.22 -0.57 -1.59
N SER A 134 20.69 -1.47 -0.76
CA SER A 134 21.45 -2.23 0.21
C SER A 134 22.40 -3.27 -0.41
N LYS A 135 22.01 -3.85 -1.56
CA LYS A 135 22.88 -4.77 -2.31
C LYS A 135 24.03 -4.03 -3.01
N ILE A 136 23.75 -2.88 -3.62
CA ILE A 136 24.77 -2.04 -4.27
C ILE A 136 25.80 -1.54 -3.23
N GLY A 137 25.35 -1.08 -2.06
CA GLY A 137 26.25 -0.65 -1.01
C GLY A 137 27.19 -1.76 -0.51
N ARG A 138 26.70 -3.00 -0.37
CA ARG A 138 27.53 -4.17 0.02
C ARG A 138 28.50 -4.60 -1.05
N ALA A 139 28.14 -4.54 -2.34
CA ALA A 139 29.04 -4.85 -3.44
C ALA A 139 30.21 -3.86 -3.48
N SER A 140 29.92 -2.56 -3.34
CA SER A 140 30.95 -1.49 -3.33
C SER A 140 31.93 -1.59 -2.15
N CYS A 141 31.47 -2.07 -0.98
CA CYS A 141 32.37 -2.32 0.14
C CYS A 141 33.28 -3.55 -0.04
N ARG A 142 32.85 -4.54 -0.81
CA ARG A 142 33.61 -5.77 -1.04
C ARG A 142 34.74 -5.61 -2.08
N GLU A 143 34.62 -4.64 -2.98
CA GLU A 143 35.67 -4.33 -3.96
C GLU A 143 36.80 -3.46 -3.39
N ARG A 144 36.69 -2.94 -2.16
CA ARG A 144 37.74 -2.10 -1.53
C ARG A 144 38.63 -2.83 -0.53
N VAL A 145 38.51 -4.15 -0.43
CA VAL A 145 39.41 -5.02 0.35
C VAL A 145 40.18 -5.93 -0.59
#